data_1786ab3aa4c6626807b8e1ca84bb3438
#
_entry.id   1786ab3aa4c6626807b8e1ca84bb3438
#
_cell.length_a   1.000
_cell.length_b   1.000
_cell.length_c   1.000
_cell.angle_alpha   90.00
_cell.angle_beta   90.00
_cell.angle_gamma   90.00
#
_symmetry.space_group_name_H-M   'P 1'
#
loop_
_entity.id
_entity.type
_entity.pdbx_description
1 polymer ?
#
loop_
_entity_poly.entity_id
_entity_poly.type
_entity_poly.pdbx_seq_one_letter_code
_entity_poly.pdbx_strand_id
1 'polypeptide(L)'
;LPWFANFEMAQMTRFGMPGVWTHAYVDMWSPGYLGFMASNHNGMLRMYETYGNGGATTMKRKVESEEGPRPRATSREWYRPLPPYKEVEWSMRNNTNYMETGVLCGLDLTSAFPKVVLENFYRKSRNSIESGKKDAPFGYVIPAGQRDPTRVDFVVNTLRLQGIEVGRAKSEIRLEEGTFPAGSF
;
A
#
# COMPACT_ATOMS: atom_id res chain seq x y z
N LEU A 1 6.97 -4.95 -6.63
CA LEU A 1 5.96 -5.64 -5.79
C LEU A 1 5.67 -7.07 -6.24
N PRO A 2 5.42 -7.40 -7.54
CA PRO A 2 5.12 -8.77 -7.95
C PRO A 2 6.17 -9.80 -7.55
N TRP A 3 7.44 -9.44 -7.56
CA TRP A 3 8.52 -10.31 -7.15
C TRP A 3 8.38 -10.80 -5.69
N PHE A 4 8.11 -9.88 -4.76
CA PHE A 4 7.82 -10.23 -3.37
C PHE A 4 6.57 -11.10 -3.24
N ALA A 5 5.48 -10.66 -3.87
CA ALA A 5 4.21 -11.36 -3.79
C ALA A 5 4.30 -12.81 -4.29
N ASN A 6 4.99 -13.03 -5.40
CA ASN A 6 5.17 -14.37 -5.96
C ASN A 6 6.08 -15.24 -5.08
N PHE A 7 7.13 -14.67 -4.51
CA PHE A 7 8.01 -15.39 -3.61
C PHE A 7 7.29 -15.80 -2.32
N GLU A 8 6.61 -14.88 -1.67
CA GLU A 8 5.82 -15.13 -0.47
C GLU A 8 4.76 -16.23 -0.71
N MET A 9 4.01 -16.11 -1.80
CA MET A 9 3.03 -17.12 -2.19
C MET A 9 3.67 -18.50 -2.41
N ALA A 10 4.82 -18.57 -3.08
CA ALA A 10 5.53 -19.81 -3.35
C ALA A 10 6.02 -20.46 -2.04
N GLN A 11 6.61 -19.70 -1.12
CA GLN A 11 7.08 -20.20 0.16
C GLN A 11 5.94 -20.65 1.06
N MET A 12 4.87 -19.86 1.17
CA MET A 12 3.70 -20.24 1.97
C MET A 12 3.02 -21.50 1.39
N THR A 13 3.00 -21.64 0.06
CA THR A 13 2.53 -22.87 -0.59
C THR A 13 3.43 -24.06 -0.23
N ARG A 14 4.76 -23.88 -0.23
CA ARG A 14 5.73 -24.91 0.19
C ARG A 14 5.50 -25.34 1.64
N PHE A 15 5.10 -24.43 2.52
CA PHE A 15 4.77 -24.73 3.91
C PHE A 15 3.38 -25.39 4.07
N GLY A 16 2.67 -25.64 2.97
CA GLY A 16 1.35 -26.26 2.99
C GLY A 16 0.24 -25.35 3.52
N MET A 17 0.38 -24.05 3.38
CA MET A 17 -0.61 -23.04 3.78
C MET A 17 -1.57 -22.77 2.61
N PRO A 18 -2.78 -23.34 2.60
CA PRO A 18 -3.71 -23.17 1.49
C PRO A 18 -4.39 -21.80 1.51
N GLY A 19 -4.82 -21.37 0.32
CA GLY A 19 -5.61 -20.16 0.15
C GLY A 19 -4.80 -18.87 0.03
N VAL A 20 -3.48 -18.93 0.06
CA VAL A 20 -2.63 -17.75 -0.18
C VAL A 20 -2.71 -17.36 -1.65
N TRP A 21 -2.95 -16.10 -1.91
CA TRP A 21 -3.03 -15.54 -3.25
C TRP A 21 -2.52 -14.10 -3.27
N THR A 22 -2.15 -13.60 -4.44
CA THR A 22 -1.48 -12.32 -4.60
C THR A 22 -2.21 -11.34 -5.51
N HIS A 23 -3.33 -11.74 -6.06
CA HIS A 23 -4.10 -10.96 -7.02
C HIS A 23 -5.24 -10.18 -6.34
N ALA A 24 -5.01 -9.74 -5.13
CA ALA A 24 -5.89 -8.79 -4.46
C ALA A 24 -5.47 -7.35 -4.79
N TYR A 25 -6.39 -6.44 -4.73
CA TYR A 25 -6.17 -5.04 -5.00
C TYR A 25 -6.57 -4.19 -3.79
N VAL A 26 -5.99 -3.01 -3.72
CA VAL A 26 -6.45 -1.93 -2.85
C VAL A 26 -7.05 -0.88 -3.75
N ASP A 27 -8.34 -0.67 -3.63
CA ASP A 27 -9.14 0.15 -4.55
C ASP A 27 -9.30 1.59 -4.09
N MET A 28 -8.79 1.95 -2.94
CA MET A 28 -8.92 3.28 -2.38
C MET A 28 -7.57 3.87 -2.04
N TRP A 29 -7.34 5.08 -2.52
CA TRP A 29 -6.23 5.89 -2.04
C TRP A 29 -6.67 6.71 -0.81
N SER A 30 -5.82 6.73 0.20
CA SER A 30 -5.97 7.59 1.36
C SER A 30 -4.61 8.06 1.86
N PRO A 31 -4.41 9.37 2.10
CA PRO A 31 -3.13 9.90 2.54
C PRO A 31 -2.69 9.39 3.91
N GLY A 32 -3.61 8.98 4.76
CA GLY A 32 -3.33 8.42 6.08
C GLY A 32 -3.19 6.90 6.11
N TYR A 33 -3.35 6.23 4.97
CA TYR A 33 -3.25 4.78 4.90
C TYR A 33 -1.79 4.35 4.80
N LEU A 34 -1.35 3.48 5.69
CA LEU A 34 0.07 3.08 5.80
C LEU A 34 0.70 2.66 4.47
N GLY A 35 -0.08 2.00 3.62
CA GLY A 35 0.37 1.56 2.30
C GLY A 35 0.78 2.70 1.38
N PHE A 36 0.01 3.76 1.39
CA PHE A 36 0.30 4.91 0.55
C PHE A 36 1.40 5.77 1.14
N MET A 37 1.49 5.86 2.47
CA MET A 37 2.64 6.49 3.12
C MET A 37 3.95 5.81 2.74
N ALA A 38 4.03 4.47 2.78
CA ALA A 38 5.20 3.73 2.34
C ALA A 38 5.52 4.00 0.86
N SER A 39 4.52 3.99 -0.01
CA SER A 39 4.68 4.24 -1.45
C SER A 39 5.13 5.67 -1.75
N ASN A 40 4.59 6.67 -1.05
CA ASN A 40 4.97 8.08 -1.20
C ASN A 40 6.43 8.34 -0.76
N HIS A 41 6.98 7.50 0.10
CA HIS A 41 8.38 7.55 0.53
C HIS A 41 9.28 6.55 -0.20
N ASN A 42 8.89 6.09 -1.39
CA ASN A 42 9.61 5.11 -2.20
C ASN A 42 9.83 3.74 -1.53
N GLY A 43 9.15 3.49 -0.43
CA GLY A 43 9.16 2.20 0.25
C GLY A 43 8.39 1.12 -0.51
N MET A 44 8.46 -0.09 0.01
CA MET A 44 7.63 -1.21 -0.42
C MET A 44 6.63 -1.55 0.67
N LEU A 45 5.35 -1.48 0.33
CA LEU A 45 4.32 -2.04 1.17
C LEU A 45 4.12 -3.51 0.82
N ARG A 46 4.09 -4.33 1.86
CA ARG A 46 3.47 -5.64 1.83
C ARG A 46 2.33 -5.64 2.84
N MET A 47 1.15 -5.92 2.37
CA MET A 47 -0.05 -5.98 3.20
C MET A 47 -0.65 -7.38 3.09
N TYR A 48 -1.02 -7.93 4.23
CA TYR A 48 -1.62 -9.25 4.33
C TYR A 48 -3.00 -9.10 4.96
N GLU A 49 -3.99 -9.69 4.33
CA GLU A 49 -5.34 -9.71 4.83
C GLU A 49 -5.78 -11.15 5.09
N THR A 50 -6.43 -11.37 6.20
CA THR A 50 -6.94 -12.67 6.61
C THR A 50 -8.40 -12.55 7.02
N TYR A 51 -9.02 -13.66 7.39
CA TYR A 51 -10.41 -13.62 7.87
C TYR A 51 -10.53 -12.79 9.14
N GLY A 52 -11.54 -11.91 9.17
CA GLY A 52 -11.93 -11.22 10.39
C GLY A 52 -12.46 -12.22 11.46
N ASN A 53 -11.95 -12.12 12.68
CA ASN A 53 -12.42 -12.86 13.83
C ASN A 53 -12.89 -11.90 14.91
N GLY A 54 -14.12 -12.06 15.37
CA GLY A 54 -14.69 -11.22 16.44
C GLY A 54 -14.19 -11.58 17.86
N GLY A 55 -13.32 -12.58 17.98
CA GLY A 55 -12.77 -13.04 19.25
C GLY A 55 -11.81 -14.21 19.07
N ALA A 56 -11.40 -14.81 20.19
CA ALA A 56 -10.42 -15.91 20.22
C ALA A 56 -11.03 -17.30 19.89
N THR A 57 -12.28 -17.36 19.51
CA THR A 57 -12.96 -18.61 19.21
C THR A 57 -12.53 -19.21 17.88
N THR A 58 -12.47 -20.54 17.81
CA THR A 58 -12.34 -21.25 16.54
C THR A 58 -13.71 -21.39 15.89
N MET A 59 -13.80 -21.03 14.63
CA MET A 59 -15.05 -21.09 13.87
C MET A 59 -14.90 -21.99 12.64
N LYS A 60 -15.91 -22.78 12.36
CA LYS A 60 -16.03 -23.43 11.06
C LYS A 60 -16.46 -22.39 10.03
N ARG A 61 -15.67 -22.23 8.99
CA ARG A 61 -15.97 -21.33 7.89
C ARG A 61 -16.15 -22.11 6.60
N LYS A 62 -17.24 -21.83 5.94
CA LYS A 62 -17.42 -22.25 4.55
C LYS A 62 -16.80 -21.21 3.65
N VAL A 63 -15.83 -21.64 2.85
CA VAL A 63 -15.22 -20.82 1.80
C VAL A 63 -16.04 -21.06 0.54
N GLU A 64 -17.27 -20.57 0.53
CA GLU A 64 -18.16 -20.70 -0.61
C GLU A 64 -17.75 -19.68 -1.70
N SER A 65 -17.82 -20.13 -2.94
CA SER A 65 -17.69 -19.24 -4.07
C SER A 65 -18.99 -18.44 -4.20
N GLU A 66 -18.87 -17.12 -4.30
CA GLU A 66 -19.96 -16.33 -4.83
C GLU A 66 -20.23 -16.80 -6.28
N GLU A 67 -21.48 -17.03 -6.60
CA GLU A 67 -21.90 -17.30 -7.96
C GLU A 67 -21.65 -16.06 -8.82
N GLY A 68 -20.87 -16.20 -9.88
CA GLY A 68 -20.56 -15.07 -10.75
C GLY A 68 -19.43 -15.36 -11.74
N PRO A 69 -19.11 -14.42 -12.62
CA PRO A 69 -18.08 -14.59 -13.65
C PRO A 69 -16.65 -14.62 -13.12
N ARG A 70 -16.45 -14.42 -11.81
CA ARG A 70 -15.13 -14.48 -11.19
C ARG A 70 -14.72 -15.91 -10.85
N PRO A 71 -13.42 -16.24 -10.93
CA PRO A 71 -12.93 -17.54 -10.49
C PRO A 71 -13.34 -17.81 -9.03
N ARG A 72 -13.79 -19.03 -8.79
CA ARG A 72 -14.23 -19.45 -7.43
C ARG A 72 -13.09 -19.30 -6.44
N ALA A 73 -13.39 -18.88 -5.20
CA ALA A 73 -12.38 -18.75 -4.14
C ALA A 73 -11.61 -20.05 -3.89
N THR A 74 -12.23 -21.20 -4.15
CA THR A 74 -11.66 -22.54 -3.98
C THR A 74 -11.06 -23.11 -5.28
N SER A 75 -11.00 -22.35 -6.39
CA SER A 75 -10.36 -22.80 -7.63
C SER A 75 -8.85 -22.61 -7.56
N ARG A 76 -8.13 -23.49 -8.28
CA ARG A 76 -6.70 -23.31 -8.51
C ARG A 76 -6.52 -22.32 -9.65
N GLU A 77 -5.70 -21.31 -9.40
CA GLU A 77 -5.38 -20.26 -10.37
C GLU A 77 -3.87 -20.02 -10.38
N TRP A 78 -3.36 -19.36 -11.40
CA TRP A 78 -1.93 -19.02 -11.49
C TRP A 78 -1.47 -18.14 -10.29
N TYR A 79 -2.36 -17.34 -9.73
CA TYR A 79 -2.12 -16.48 -8.56
C TYR A 79 -2.54 -17.14 -7.23
N ARG A 80 -3.06 -18.36 -7.27
CA ARG A 80 -3.48 -19.15 -6.10
C ARG A 80 -3.23 -20.64 -6.39
N PRO A 81 -1.96 -21.08 -6.33
CA PRO A 81 -1.58 -22.44 -6.70
C PRO A 81 -2.12 -23.51 -5.75
N LEU A 82 -2.32 -23.18 -4.48
CA LEU A 82 -2.91 -24.05 -3.48
C LEU A 82 -4.20 -23.41 -2.96
N PRO A 83 -5.37 -23.77 -3.53
CA PRO A 83 -6.63 -23.20 -3.11
C PRO A 83 -6.99 -23.62 -1.67
N PRO A 84 -7.84 -22.85 -0.97
CA PRO A 84 -8.34 -23.24 0.33
C PRO A 84 -9.28 -24.43 0.22
N TYR A 85 -9.48 -25.15 1.34
CA TYR A 85 -10.53 -26.15 1.44
C TYR A 85 -11.91 -25.48 1.44
N LYS A 86 -12.94 -26.21 1.03
CA LYS A 86 -14.32 -25.71 1.01
C LYS A 86 -14.85 -25.36 2.40
N GLU A 87 -14.37 -26.08 3.41
CA GLU A 87 -14.62 -25.80 4.82
C GLU A 87 -13.29 -25.80 5.57
N VAL A 88 -13.12 -24.84 6.45
CA VAL A 88 -11.91 -24.69 7.28
C VAL A 88 -12.32 -24.39 8.73
N GLU A 89 -11.57 -24.91 9.66
CA GLU A 89 -11.60 -24.42 11.04
C GLU A 89 -10.59 -23.27 11.16
N TRP A 90 -11.09 -22.12 11.53
CA TRP A 90 -10.30 -20.90 11.54
C TRP A 90 -10.39 -20.17 12.88
N SER A 91 -9.25 -19.77 13.39
CA SER A 91 -9.11 -19.03 14.64
C SER A 91 -8.18 -17.82 14.45
N MET A 92 -8.10 -16.97 15.42
CA MET A 92 -7.14 -15.87 15.47
C MET A 92 -5.69 -16.36 15.29
N ARG A 93 -5.38 -17.53 15.83
CA ARG A 93 -4.06 -18.15 15.65
C ARG A 93 -3.72 -18.41 14.18
N ASN A 94 -4.68 -18.82 13.37
CA ASN A 94 -4.47 -19.00 11.95
C ASN A 94 -4.12 -17.65 11.27
N ASN A 95 -4.86 -16.59 11.63
CA ASN A 95 -4.53 -15.24 11.13
C ASN A 95 -3.08 -14.87 11.46
N THR A 96 -2.68 -15.01 12.72
CA THR A 96 -1.33 -14.70 13.18
C THR A 96 -0.28 -15.53 12.43
N ASN A 97 -0.48 -16.84 12.33
CA ASN A 97 0.47 -17.71 11.65
C ASN A 97 0.63 -17.36 10.17
N TYR A 98 -0.47 -17.05 9.47
CA TYR A 98 -0.42 -16.67 8.05
C TYR A 98 0.28 -15.34 7.84
N MET A 99 -0.06 -14.32 8.65
CA MET A 99 0.54 -13.00 8.55
C MET A 99 2.04 -13.05 8.90
N GLU A 100 2.40 -13.69 10.00
CA GLU A 100 3.79 -13.85 10.44
C GLU A 100 4.63 -14.58 9.38
N THR A 101 4.11 -15.68 8.85
CA THR A 101 4.80 -16.43 7.79
C THR A 101 5.01 -15.58 6.54
N GLY A 102 4.00 -14.81 6.13
CA GLY A 102 4.12 -13.87 5.02
C GLY A 102 5.22 -12.83 5.25
N VAL A 103 5.27 -12.22 6.44
CA VAL A 103 6.31 -11.25 6.82
C VAL A 103 7.70 -11.92 6.79
N LEU A 104 7.84 -13.10 7.38
CA LEU A 104 9.11 -13.83 7.40
C LEU A 104 9.60 -14.19 5.98
N CYS A 105 8.69 -14.57 5.09
CA CYS A 105 9.04 -14.80 3.68
C CYS A 105 9.53 -13.53 2.98
N GLY A 106 8.90 -12.38 3.24
CA GLY A 106 9.35 -11.09 2.71
C GLY A 106 10.74 -10.70 3.24
N LEU A 107 11.01 -10.95 4.51
CA LEU A 107 12.34 -10.72 5.11
C LEU A 107 13.39 -11.68 4.55
N ASP A 108 13.04 -12.94 4.34
CA ASP A 108 13.94 -13.94 3.74
C ASP A 108 14.36 -13.51 2.32
N LEU A 109 13.43 -13.11 1.48
CA LEU A 109 13.74 -12.57 0.15
C LEU A 109 14.65 -11.35 0.22
N THR A 110 14.37 -10.42 1.14
CA THR A 110 15.19 -9.23 1.34
C THR A 110 16.60 -9.57 1.79
N SER A 111 16.73 -10.53 2.69
CA SER A 111 18.01 -11.04 3.20
C SER A 111 18.82 -11.75 2.10
N ALA A 112 18.13 -12.51 1.25
CA ALA A 112 18.79 -13.23 0.14
C ALA A 112 19.26 -12.29 -0.98
N PHE A 113 18.57 -11.16 -1.19
CA PHE A 113 18.85 -10.22 -2.27
C PHE A 113 18.94 -8.75 -1.82
N PRO A 114 19.71 -8.41 -0.79
CA PRO A 114 19.72 -7.08 -0.20
C PRO A 114 20.15 -6.00 -1.20
N LYS A 115 21.11 -6.31 -2.05
CA LYS A 115 21.59 -5.38 -3.08
C LYS A 115 20.50 -4.97 -4.05
N VAL A 116 19.69 -5.92 -4.50
CA VAL A 116 18.59 -5.66 -5.45
C VAL A 116 17.53 -4.78 -4.79
N VAL A 117 17.18 -5.05 -3.54
CA VAL A 117 16.19 -4.27 -2.79
C VAL A 117 16.67 -2.83 -2.58
N LEU A 118 17.91 -2.66 -2.12
CA LEU A 118 18.50 -1.33 -1.90
C LEU A 118 18.69 -0.55 -3.19
N GLU A 119 19.12 -1.20 -4.26
CA GLU A 119 19.26 -0.57 -5.58
C GLU A 119 17.91 -0.08 -6.13
N ASN A 120 16.85 -0.88 -5.97
CA ASN A 120 15.52 -0.45 -6.36
C ASN A 120 15.03 0.76 -5.58
N PHE A 121 15.26 0.80 -4.26
CA PHE A 121 14.92 1.96 -3.44
C PHE A 121 15.68 3.21 -3.90
N TYR A 122 16.98 3.08 -4.11
CA TYR A 122 17.82 4.17 -4.60
C TYR A 122 17.36 4.68 -5.98
N ARG A 123 17.09 3.77 -6.92
CA ARG A 123 16.61 4.13 -8.27
C ARG A 123 15.26 4.83 -8.23
N LYS A 124 14.32 4.33 -7.44
CA LYS A 124 13.01 4.96 -7.25
C LYS A 124 13.16 6.38 -6.71
N SER A 125 13.98 6.56 -5.68
CA SER A 125 14.23 7.87 -5.07
C SER A 125 14.87 8.82 -6.07
N ARG A 126 15.88 8.39 -6.83
CA ARG A 126 16.47 9.18 -7.91
C ARG A 126 15.47 9.54 -9.00
N ASN A 127 14.69 8.58 -9.47
CA ASN A 127 13.69 8.84 -10.50
C ASN A 127 12.64 9.84 -10.03
N SER A 128 12.22 9.77 -8.77
CA SER A 128 11.30 10.74 -8.17
C SER A 128 11.87 12.16 -8.18
N ILE A 129 13.13 12.31 -7.80
CA ILE A 129 13.82 13.62 -7.82
C ILE A 129 13.96 14.16 -9.26
N GLU A 130 14.35 13.32 -10.21
CA GLU A 130 14.51 13.72 -11.60
C GLU A 130 13.17 14.04 -12.27
N SER A 131 12.11 13.29 -11.95
CA SER A 131 10.76 13.59 -12.43
C SER A 131 10.29 14.95 -11.92
N GLY A 132 10.47 15.25 -10.64
CA GLY A 132 10.11 16.57 -10.08
C GLY A 132 10.86 17.76 -10.69
N LYS A 133 11.98 17.52 -11.40
CA LYS A 133 12.70 18.56 -12.14
C LYS A 133 12.24 18.72 -13.60
N LYS A 134 11.66 17.68 -14.19
CA LYS A 134 11.40 17.59 -15.64
C LYS A 134 9.93 17.52 -16.00
N ASP A 135 9.13 16.95 -15.11
CA ASP A 135 7.73 16.61 -15.38
C ASP A 135 6.81 17.52 -14.56
N ALA A 136 5.84 18.14 -15.22
CA ALA A 136 4.78 18.86 -14.54
C ALA A 136 3.84 17.90 -13.79
N PRO A 137 3.20 18.35 -12.70
CA PRO A 137 3.29 19.66 -12.08
C PRO A 137 4.56 19.83 -11.23
N PHE A 138 5.21 20.99 -11.32
CA PHE A 138 6.41 21.33 -10.54
C PHE A 138 6.10 21.77 -9.10
N GLY A 139 4.84 22.04 -8.82
CA GLY A 139 4.35 22.41 -7.50
C GLY A 139 2.83 22.50 -7.47
N TYR A 140 2.31 22.75 -6.29
CA TYR A 140 0.89 22.92 -6.04
C TYR A 140 0.68 24.21 -5.26
N VAL A 141 -0.38 24.95 -5.55
CA VAL A 141 -0.74 26.15 -4.80
C VAL A 141 -2.09 25.95 -4.11
N ILE A 142 -2.12 26.22 -2.83
CA ILE A 142 -3.36 26.36 -2.07
C ILE A 142 -3.63 27.86 -1.95
N PRO A 143 -4.58 28.43 -2.71
CA PRO A 143 -4.85 29.86 -2.69
C PRO A 143 -5.28 30.35 -1.31
N ALA A 144 -4.82 31.53 -0.92
CA ALA A 144 -5.33 32.20 0.28
C ALA A 144 -6.83 32.53 0.14
N GLY A 145 -7.50 32.70 1.26
CA GLY A 145 -8.94 33.02 1.29
C GLY A 145 -9.86 31.82 1.10
N GLN A 146 -9.37 30.60 1.35
CA GLN A 146 -10.22 29.41 1.38
C GLN A 146 -11.35 29.57 2.41
N ARG A 147 -12.50 29.00 2.09
CA ARG A 147 -13.71 29.09 2.95
C ARG A 147 -13.48 28.51 4.34
N ASP A 148 -12.67 27.46 4.46
CA ASP A 148 -12.35 26.80 5.73
C ASP A 148 -10.83 26.80 5.95
N PRO A 149 -10.31 27.80 6.68
CA PRO A 149 -8.89 27.89 6.97
C PRO A 149 -8.37 26.74 7.84
N THR A 150 -9.22 26.16 8.68
CA THR A 150 -8.79 25.05 9.56
C THR A 150 -8.47 23.79 8.75
N ARG A 151 -9.16 23.58 7.63
CA ARG A 151 -8.82 22.51 6.70
C ARG A 151 -7.52 22.77 5.95
N VAL A 152 -7.24 24.02 5.62
CA VAL A 152 -5.95 24.39 5.01
C VAL A 152 -4.81 24.08 5.98
N ASP A 153 -4.93 24.51 7.24
CA ASP A 153 -3.94 24.21 8.28
C ASP A 153 -3.74 22.71 8.48
N PHE A 154 -4.83 21.93 8.50
CA PHE A 154 -4.78 20.50 8.61
C PHE A 154 -4.00 19.86 7.43
N VAL A 155 -4.33 20.24 6.19
CA VAL A 155 -3.65 19.71 4.98
C VAL A 155 -2.18 20.10 4.98
N VAL A 156 -1.86 21.37 5.22
CA VAL A 156 -0.48 21.87 5.26
C VAL A 156 0.35 21.13 6.32
N ASN A 157 -0.20 20.96 7.53
CA ASN A 157 0.50 20.24 8.59
C ASN A 157 0.67 18.74 8.25
N THR A 158 -0.33 18.11 7.66
CA THR A 158 -0.25 16.71 7.22
C THR A 158 0.83 16.52 6.17
N LEU A 159 0.92 17.40 5.18
CA LEU A 159 1.96 17.37 4.15
C LEU A 159 3.36 17.54 4.78
N ARG A 160 3.51 18.49 5.70
CA ARG A 160 4.78 18.73 6.41
C ARG A 160 5.20 17.53 7.26
N LEU A 161 4.27 16.86 7.93
CA LEU A 161 4.54 15.62 8.66
C LEU A 161 5.09 14.50 7.75
N GLN A 162 4.72 14.50 6.50
CA GLN A 162 5.25 13.57 5.50
C GLN A 162 6.56 14.02 4.84
N GLY A 163 7.15 15.11 5.30
CA GLY A 163 8.40 15.64 4.78
C GLY A 163 8.25 16.48 3.51
N ILE A 164 7.03 16.84 3.12
CA ILE A 164 6.79 17.71 1.96
C ILE A 164 7.06 19.15 2.36
N GLU A 165 7.86 19.84 1.57
CA GLU A 165 8.14 21.26 1.78
C GLU A 165 6.93 22.10 1.41
N VAL A 166 6.43 22.87 2.38
CA VAL A 166 5.32 23.79 2.17
C VAL A 166 5.73 25.18 2.64
N GLY A 167 5.77 26.11 1.71
CA GLY A 167 6.05 27.52 1.96
C GLY A 167 4.78 28.35 2.02
N ARG A 168 4.85 29.56 2.56
CA ARG A 168 3.78 30.55 2.53
C ARG A 168 4.24 31.75 1.71
N ALA A 169 3.45 32.12 0.73
CA ALA A 169 3.74 33.27 -0.14
C ALA A 169 3.75 34.59 0.65
N LYS A 170 4.83 35.33 0.58
CA LYS A 170 4.96 36.68 1.18
C LYS A 170 4.36 37.78 0.31
N SER A 171 4.26 37.53 -0.98
CA SER A 171 3.70 38.43 -2.00
C SER A 171 2.83 37.64 -2.96
N GLU A 172 2.14 38.35 -3.86
CA GLU A 172 1.39 37.76 -4.96
C GLU A 172 2.28 36.87 -5.84
N ILE A 173 1.80 35.69 -6.20
CA ILE A 173 2.43 34.75 -7.12
C ILE A 173 1.67 34.85 -8.46
N ARG A 174 2.38 35.09 -9.55
CA ARG A 174 1.83 35.08 -10.92
C ARG A 174 2.40 33.90 -11.69
N LEU A 175 1.54 33.04 -12.15
CA LEU A 175 1.84 31.85 -12.96
C LEU A 175 0.97 31.89 -14.22
N GLU A 176 1.26 31.03 -15.18
CA GLU A 176 0.40 30.88 -16.38
C GLU A 176 -1.01 30.43 -16.01
N GLU A 177 -1.12 29.59 -14.96
CA GLU A 177 -2.40 29.05 -14.46
C GLU A 177 -3.24 30.08 -13.68
N GLY A 178 -2.67 31.21 -13.32
CA GLY A 178 -3.37 32.26 -12.60
C GLY A 178 -2.54 33.08 -11.62
N THR A 179 -3.24 33.98 -10.95
CA THR A 179 -2.67 34.86 -9.93
C THR A 179 -3.15 34.44 -8.55
N PHE A 180 -2.20 34.25 -7.64
CA PHE A 180 -2.49 33.77 -6.28
C PHE A 180 -2.02 34.83 -5.26
N PRO A 181 -2.88 35.25 -4.32
CA PRO A 181 -2.56 36.32 -3.41
C PRO A 181 -1.48 35.93 -2.38
N ALA A 182 -0.88 36.93 -1.77
CA ALA A 182 -0.04 36.72 -0.58
C ALA A 182 -0.79 35.95 0.49
N GLY A 183 -0.09 35.07 1.22
CA GLY A 183 -0.70 34.18 2.19
C GLY A 183 -1.11 32.81 1.63
N SER A 184 -1.04 32.59 0.31
CA SER A 184 -1.18 31.26 -0.30
C SER A 184 -0.04 30.32 0.14
N PHE A 185 -0.31 29.01 0.16
CA PHE A 185 0.66 27.98 0.47
C PHE A 185 1.07 27.23 -0.78
#